data_7400b09f4cc1137c2adb9f8978c22720
#
_entry.id   7400b09f4cc1137c2adb9f8978c22720
#
_cell.length_a   1.000
_cell.length_b   1.000
_cell.length_c   1.000
_cell.angle_alpha   90.00
_cell.angle_beta   90.00
_cell.angle_gamma   90.00
#
_symmetry.space_group_name_H-M   'P 1'
#
loop_
_entity.id
_entity.type
_entity.pdbx_description
1 polymer ?
#
loop_
_entity_poly.entity_id
_entity_poly.type
_entity_poly.pdbx_seq_one_letter_code
_entity_poly.pdbx_strand_id
1 'polypeptide(L)'
;MPVDERLERVRQLREQGRNPQEIARILGIRPAEASQLVRDAAVLAQAAAPEPALVGCWVSPGWSTGLAIGDHPGWPLDDDPAGGSQGLIAVLVARQGGKYGKVSVCGYLADVYCLGVKNALGPEVMDQRDLPGFIRRYFSTYRGDPVKAPIELAREIVLGSVQYARGLGFDPHPDFAAAAGHLGSWTGPGTISFGKDGKPLYVIGPHDNPRSIVRTLKRNVGRGNFEVLAIGG
;
A
#
# COMPACT_ATOMS: atom_id res chain seq x y z
N MET A 1 21.15 9.26 -29.35
CA MET A 1 20.44 8.06 -28.92
C MET A 1 19.35 8.52 -27.94
N PRO A 2 18.07 8.22 -28.21
CA PRO A 2 16.96 8.53 -27.29
C PRO A 2 17.17 7.90 -25.91
N VAL A 3 16.51 8.42 -24.87
CA VAL A 3 16.68 7.95 -23.50
C VAL A 3 16.26 6.48 -23.36
N ASP A 4 15.15 6.10 -24.00
CA ASP A 4 14.62 4.72 -23.96
C ASP A 4 15.60 3.70 -24.58
N GLU A 5 16.26 4.07 -25.68
CA GLU A 5 17.25 3.23 -26.34
C GLU A 5 18.52 3.07 -25.48
N ARG A 6 18.90 4.10 -24.74
CA ARG A 6 20.03 4.02 -23.79
C ARG A 6 19.70 3.11 -22.60
N LEU A 7 18.49 3.20 -22.06
CA LEU A 7 18.04 2.34 -20.94
C LEU A 7 18.01 0.87 -21.35
N GLU A 8 17.49 0.57 -22.54
CA GLU A 8 17.48 -0.79 -23.08
C GLU A 8 18.90 -1.33 -23.29
N ARG A 9 19.81 -0.50 -23.81
CA ARG A 9 21.21 -0.90 -23.98
C ARG A 9 21.93 -1.13 -22.65
N VAL A 10 21.64 -0.32 -21.64
CA VAL A 10 22.15 -0.51 -20.27
C VAL A 10 21.64 -1.83 -19.69
N ARG A 11 20.36 -2.17 -19.90
CA ARG A 11 19.77 -3.44 -19.45
C ARG A 11 20.52 -4.63 -20.05
N GLN A 12 20.71 -4.66 -21.36
CA GLN A 12 21.46 -5.73 -22.07
C GLN A 12 22.88 -5.89 -21.53
N LEU A 13 23.58 -4.78 -21.28
CA LEU A 13 24.94 -4.81 -20.76
C LEU A 13 24.98 -5.33 -19.30
N ARG A 14 23.95 -5.03 -18.49
CA ARG A 14 23.80 -5.58 -17.13
C ARG A 14 23.53 -7.08 -17.15
N GLU A 15 22.69 -7.56 -18.05
CA GLU A 15 22.42 -9.00 -18.25
C GLU A 15 23.71 -9.75 -18.65
N GLN A 16 24.63 -9.09 -19.35
CA GLN A 16 25.96 -9.60 -19.67
C GLN A 16 26.96 -9.49 -18.50
N GLY A 17 26.52 -9.07 -17.32
CA GLY A 17 27.36 -8.96 -16.11
C GLY A 17 28.25 -7.72 -16.06
N ARG A 18 28.08 -6.74 -16.96
CA ARG A 18 28.91 -5.53 -16.97
C ARG A 18 28.60 -4.63 -15.79
N ASN A 19 29.65 -4.11 -15.16
CA ASN A 19 29.51 -3.15 -14.07
C ASN A 19 29.26 -1.71 -14.60
N PRO A 20 28.82 -0.75 -13.75
CA PRO A 20 28.51 0.61 -14.19
C PRO A 20 29.69 1.35 -14.85
N GLN A 21 30.93 1.07 -14.43
CA GLN A 21 32.12 1.71 -15.01
C GLN A 21 32.41 1.19 -16.44
N GLU A 22 32.22 -0.11 -16.67
CA GLU A 22 32.32 -0.70 -17.99
C GLU A 22 31.25 -0.19 -18.93
N ILE A 23 30.01 -0.06 -18.41
CA ILE A 23 28.88 0.51 -19.14
C ILE A 23 29.17 1.96 -19.55
N ALA A 24 29.71 2.77 -18.63
CA ALA A 24 30.11 4.14 -18.93
C ALA A 24 31.11 4.19 -20.10
N ARG A 25 32.11 3.31 -20.10
CA ARG A 25 33.13 3.22 -21.16
C ARG A 25 32.51 2.78 -22.50
N ILE A 26 31.64 1.76 -22.48
CA ILE A 26 31.01 1.23 -23.70
C ILE A 26 30.09 2.27 -24.33
N LEU A 27 29.34 3.02 -23.52
CA LEU A 27 28.38 4.01 -24.00
C LEU A 27 29.00 5.40 -24.23
N GLY A 28 30.26 5.61 -23.83
CA GLY A 28 30.92 6.91 -23.97
C GLY A 28 30.31 8.00 -23.09
N ILE A 29 29.79 7.64 -21.93
CA ILE A 29 29.11 8.55 -20.97
C ILE A 29 29.89 8.65 -19.66
N ARG A 30 29.53 9.62 -18.83
CA ARG A 30 30.17 9.79 -17.51
C ARG A 30 29.77 8.66 -16.55
N PRO A 31 30.66 8.20 -15.65
CA PRO A 31 30.36 7.14 -14.69
C PRO A 31 29.13 7.41 -13.82
N ALA A 32 28.90 8.66 -13.42
CA ALA A 32 27.72 9.06 -12.64
C ALA A 32 26.42 8.89 -13.46
N GLU A 33 26.45 9.22 -14.76
CA GLU A 33 25.32 9.04 -15.66
C GLU A 33 25.03 7.56 -15.89
N ALA A 34 26.06 6.73 -16.10
CA ALA A 34 25.90 5.29 -16.20
C ALA A 34 25.29 4.67 -14.95
N SER A 35 25.74 5.13 -13.76
CA SER A 35 25.19 4.67 -12.49
C SER A 35 23.73 5.06 -12.32
N GLN A 36 23.32 6.23 -12.78
CA GLN A 36 21.91 6.64 -12.78
C GLN A 36 21.10 5.78 -13.74
N LEU A 37 21.55 5.61 -14.99
CA LEU A 37 20.86 4.78 -15.97
C LEU A 37 20.74 3.31 -15.53
N VAL A 38 21.73 2.77 -14.81
CA VAL A 38 21.66 1.41 -14.23
C VAL A 38 20.55 1.35 -13.17
N ARG A 39 20.41 2.38 -12.32
CA ARG A 39 19.30 2.44 -11.34
C ARG A 39 17.95 2.54 -12.03
N ASP A 40 17.83 3.42 -13.03
CA ASP A 40 16.60 3.63 -13.79
C ASP A 40 16.18 2.37 -14.54
N ALA A 41 17.14 1.70 -15.20
CA ALA A 41 16.91 0.42 -15.86
C ALA A 41 16.49 -0.68 -14.88
N ALA A 42 17.06 -0.71 -13.68
CA ALA A 42 16.65 -1.67 -12.63
C ALA A 42 15.22 -1.40 -12.13
N VAL A 43 14.84 -0.14 -11.96
CA VAL A 43 13.47 0.25 -11.57
C VAL A 43 12.47 -0.16 -12.66
N LEU A 44 12.79 0.11 -13.94
CA LEU A 44 11.94 -0.29 -15.06
C LEU A 44 11.83 -1.82 -15.21
N ALA A 45 12.96 -2.54 -15.05
CA ALA A 45 12.96 -4.01 -15.08
C ALA A 45 12.13 -4.60 -13.93
N GLN A 46 12.18 -4.00 -12.75
CA GLN A 46 11.39 -4.41 -11.60
C GLN A 46 9.90 -4.14 -11.82
N ALA A 47 9.56 -3.03 -12.47
CA ALA A 47 8.17 -2.70 -12.84
C ALA A 47 7.63 -3.62 -13.96
N ALA A 48 8.49 -4.13 -14.84
CA ALA A 48 8.14 -5.05 -15.91
C ALA A 48 8.21 -6.53 -15.50
N ALA A 49 8.83 -6.85 -14.36
CA ALA A 49 8.88 -8.21 -13.84
C ALA A 49 7.47 -8.69 -13.47
N PRO A 50 7.12 -9.95 -13.77
CA PRO A 50 5.85 -10.48 -13.31
C PRO A 50 5.77 -10.39 -11.79
N GLU A 51 4.62 -9.94 -11.28
CA GLU A 51 4.38 -9.86 -9.84
C GLU A 51 4.64 -11.23 -9.20
N PRO A 52 5.39 -11.32 -8.09
CA PRO A 52 5.55 -12.58 -7.38
C PRO A 52 4.19 -13.17 -7.04
N ALA A 53 4.04 -14.51 -7.17
CA ALA A 53 2.77 -15.17 -6.98
C ALA A 53 2.18 -14.84 -5.59
N LEU A 54 0.88 -14.55 -5.55
CA LEU A 54 0.15 -14.29 -4.32
C LEU A 54 0.05 -15.57 -3.49
N VAL A 55 0.49 -15.52 -2.25
CA VAL A 55 0.30 -16.60 -1.27
C VAL A 55 -1.03 -16.42 -0.53
N GLY A 56 -1.36 -15.18 -0.21
CA GLY A 56 -2.63 -14.81 0.40
C GLY A 56 -2.71 -13.35 0.76
N CYS A 57 -3.93 -12.93 1.04
CA CYS A 57 -4.26 -11.60 1.50
C CYS A 57 -5.32 -11.69 2.60
N TRP A 58 -5.23 -10.83 3.59
CA TRP A 58 -6.13 -10.79 4.75
C TRP A 58 -6.44 -9.35 5.09
N VAL A 59 -7.67 -9.12 5.53
CA VAL A 59 -8.15 -7.84 6.07
C VAL A 59 -8.69 -8.03 7.49
N SER A 60 -8.65 -6.99 8.30
CA SER A 60 -9.26 -7.04 9.63
C SER A 60 -10.78 -7.20 9.55
N PRO A 61 -11.43 -7.86 10.52
CA PRO A 61 -12.88 -7.86 10.62
C PRO A 61 -13.39 -6.42 10.79
N GLY A 62 -14.61 -6.17 10.35
CA GLY A 62 -15.20 -4.83 10.33
C GLY A 62 -14.64 -3.91 9.23
N TRP A 63 -14.01 -4.47 8.21
CA TRP A 63 -13.34 -3.71 7.13
C TRP A 63 -14.32 -2.84 6.32
N SER A 64 -15.58 -3.22 6.22
CA SER A 64 -16.60 -2.51 5.44
C SER A 64 -17.36 -1.44 6.22
N THR A 65 -17.18 -1.39 7.54
CA THR A 65 -17.96 -0.51 8.42
C THR A 65 -17.87 0.94 7.97
N GLY A 66 -19.03 1.56 7.76
CA GLY A 66 -19.15 2.97 7.37
C GLY A 66 -18.69 3.29 5.94
N LEU A 67 -18.36 2.27 5.14
CA LEU A 67 -18.07 2.41 3.72
C LEU A 67 -19.30 2.06 2.88
N ALA A 68 -19.52 2.80 1.80
CA ALA A 68 -20.45 2.38 0.76
C ALA A 68 -19.67 1.59 -0.29
N ILE A 69 -20.10 0.36 -0.53
CA ILE A 69 -19.42 -0.59 -1.42
C ILE A 69 -20.38 -0.92 -2.57
N GLY A 70 -19.90 -0.71 -3.79
CA GLY A 70 -20.62 -1.15 -5.00
C GLY A 70 -20.64 -2.67 -5.12
N ASP A 71 -21.35 -3.16 -6.14
CA ASP A 71 -21.46 -4.60 -6.38
C ASP A 71 -20.08 -5.22 -6.68
N HIS A 72 -19.67 -6.16 -5.81
CA HIS A 72 -18.42 -6.89 -5.92
C HIS A 72 -18.59 -8.34 -5.44
N PRO A 73 -19.15 -9.23 -6.26
CA PRO A 73 -19.58 -10.58 -5.87
C PRO A 73 -18.40 -11.47 -5.40
N GLY A 74 -17.16 -11.12 -5.70
CA GLY A 74 -15.96 -11.86 -5.27
C GLY A 74 -15.37 -11.43 -3.92
N TRP A 75 -15.95 -10.41 -3.27
CA TRP A 75 -15.42 -9.96 -1.99
C TRP A 75 -16.10 -10.67 -0.82
N PRO A 76 -15.36 -10.94 0.27
CA PRO A 76 -15.95 -11.59 1.44
C PRO A 76 -16.97 -10.68 2.10
N LEU A 77 -18.01 -11.28 2.62
CA LEU A 77 -18.93 -10.58 3.51
C LEU A 77 -18.19 -10.19 4.81
N ASP A 78 -18.53 -9.04 5.33
CA ASP A 78 -18.03 -8.58 6.63
C ASP A 78 -19.07 -8.97 7.69
N ASP A 79 -18.78 -10.05 8.42
CA ASP A 79 -19.72 -10.63 9.38
C ASP A 79 -19.81 -9.83 10.71
N ASP A 80 -18.91 -8.87 10.93
CA ASP A 80 -18.92 -8.01 12.12
C ASP A 80 -18.80 -6.53 11.80
N PRO A 81 -19.79 -5.93 11.12
CA PRO A 81 -19.78 -4.50 10.83
C PRO A 81 -19.90 -3.64 12.11
N ALA A 82 -20.40 -4.20 13.22
CA ALA A 82 -20.52 -3.48 14.50
C ALA A 82 -19.21 -3.44 15.30
N GLY A 83 -18.29 -4.37 15.04
CA GLY A 83 -16.95 -4.42 15.65
C GLY A 83 -15.96 -3.43 15.05
N GLY A 84 -16.43 -2.54 14.20
CA GLY A 84 -15.65 -1.67 13.34
C GLY A 84 -14.57 -0.87 14.06
N SER A 85 -13.42 -0.88 13.48
CA SER A 85 -12.16 -0.25 13.89
C SER A 85 -12.16 1.29 13.74
N GLN A 86 -13.32 1.91 13.69
CA GLN A 86 -13.46 3.37 13.50
C GLN A 86 -12.74 3.88 12.23
N GLY A 87 -12.80 3.09 11.16
CA GLY A 87 -12.17 3.40 9.90
C GLY A 87 -10.71 2.97 9.78
N LEU A 88 -10.13 2.33 10.80
CA LEU A 88 -8.78 1.77 10.74
C LEU A 88 -8.82 0.31 10.31
N ILE A 89 -8.37 0.02 9.12
CA ILE A 89 -8.34 -1.32 8.54
C ILE A 89 -6.90 -1.81 8.44
N ALA A 90 -6.62 -2.97 9.03
CA ALA A 90 -5.36 -3.67 8.78
C ALA A 90 -5.51 -4.54 7.54
N VAL A 91 -4.51 -4.47 6.66
CA VAL A 91 -4.39 -5.30 5.47
C VAL A 91 -3.04 -5.98 5.48
N LEU A 92 -2.99 -7.29 5.22
CA LEU A 92 -1.76 -8.05 5.09
C LEU A 92 -1.73 -8.76 3.75
N VAL A 93 -0.63 -8.61 3.01
CA VAL A 93 -0.41 -9.26 1.73
C VAL A 93 0.85 -10.10 1.81
N ALA A 94 0.74 -11.39 1.46
CA ALA A 94 1.87 -12.31 1.37
C ALA A 94 2.05 -12.77 -0.08
N ARG A 95 3.28 -12.67 -0.57
CA ARG A 95 3.68 -13.15 -1.90
C ARG A 95 4.82 -14.16 -1.77
N GLN A 96 5.06 -14.95 -2.80
CA GLN A 96 6.21 -15.84 -2.82
C GLN A 96 7.50 -15.03 -2.69
N GLY A 97 8.36 -15.44 -1.76
CA GLY A 97 9.72 -14.91 -1.64
C GLY A 97 10.61 -15.45 -2.77
N GLY A 98 11.71 -14.75 -3.06
CA GLY A 98 12.63 -15.13 -4.14
C GLY A 98 13.33 -16.48 -3.96
N LYS A 99 13.18 -17.16 -2.81
CA LYS A 99 13.75 -18.48 -2.51
C LYS A 99 12.63 -19.46 -2.18
N TYR A 100 12.85 -20.73 -2.52
CA TYR A 100 11.90 -21.80 -2.20
C TYR A 100 11.56 -21.85 -0.70
N GLY A 101 10.27 -21.99 -0.40
CA GLY A 101 9.75 -22.05 0.96
C GLY A 101 9.78 -20.73 1.73
N LYS A 102 10.11 -19.61 1.07
CA LYS A 102 10.05 -18.26 1.65
C LYS A 102 8.83 -17.50 1.15
N VAL A 103 8.32 -16.65 2.00
CA VAL A 103 7.28 -15.67 1.68
C VAL A 103 7.76 -14.27 2.04
N SER A 104 7.33 -13.30 1.27
CA SER A 104 7.51 -11.88 1.54
C SER A 104 6.16 -11.30 1.95
N VAL A 105 6.11 -10.58 3.05
CA VAL A 105 4.87 -10.00 3.58
C VAL A 105 4.99 -8.49 3.71
N CYS A 106 3.91 -7.79 3.39
CA CYS A 106 3.72 -6.37 3.69
C CYS A 106 2.39 -6.20 4.42
N GLY A 107 2.40 -5.31 5.41
CA GLY A 107 1.22 -4.94 6.17
C GLY A 107 0.92 -3.46 6.03
N TYR A 108 -0.36 -3.10 6.08
CA TYR A 108 -0.83 -1.72 5.94
C TYR A 108 -1.89 -1.44 6.99
N LEU A 109 -1.81 -0.27 7.60
CA LEU A 109 -2.87 0.28 8.44
C LEU A 109 -3.50 1.45 7.68
N ALA A 110 -4.68 1.23 7.13
CA ALA A 110 -5.40 2.21 6.34
C ALA A 110 -6.49 2.89 7.17
N ASP A 111 -6.48 4.21 7.23
CA ASP A 111 -7.60 5.04 7.68
C ASP A 111 -8.46 5.36 6.45
N VAL A 112 -9.54 4.62 6.32
CA VAL A 112 -10.44 4.72 5.16
C VAL A 112 -11.45 5.86 5.29
N TYR A 113 -11.48 6.53 6.45
CA TYR A 113 -12.38 7.65 6.67
C TYR A 113 -11.73 9.01 6.36
N CYS A 114 -10.38 9.13 6.47
CA CYS A 114 -9.76 10.45 6.32
C CYS A 114 -8.29 10.42 5.87
N LEU A 115 -7.42 9.74 6.59
CA LEU A 115 -5.97 9.98 6.49
C LEU A 115 -5.23 9.03 5.53
N GLY A 116 -5.91 8.01 4.98
CA GLY A 116 -5.28 7.01 4.12
C GLY A 116 -4.32 6.11 4.89
N VAL A 117 -3.20 5.72 4.32
CA VAL A 117 -2.26 4.81 4.99
C VAL A 117 -1.53 5.52 6.12
N LYS A 118 -1.85 5.14 7.35
CA LYS A 118 -1.25 5.67 8.60
C LYS A 118 0.02 4.94 9.00
N ASN A 119 0.20 3.70 8.56
CA ASN A 119 1.41 2.93 8.80
C ASN A 119 1.55 1.82 7.76
N ALA A 120 2.77 1.40 7.48
CA ALA A 120 3.07 0.24 6.67
C ALA A 120 4.29 -0.48 7.23
N LEU A 121 4.34 -1.80 7.02
CA LEU A 121 5.50 -2.60 7.35
C LEU A 121 5.92 -3.48 6.16
N GLY A 122 7.19 -3.82 6.13
CA GLY A 122 7.74 -4.71 5.13
C GLY A 122 8.31 -3.98 3.90
N PRO A 123 8.74 -4.74 2.89
CA PRO A 123 8.64 -6.20 2.78
C PRO A 123 9.50 -6.95 3.80
N GLU A 124 8.89 -7.87 4.53
CA GLU A 124 9.57 -8.78 5.46
C GLU A 124 9.58 -10.21 4.91
N VAL A 125 10.74 -10.84 4.88
CA VAL A 125 10.89 -12.21 4.33
C VAL A 125 10.99 -13.22 5.47
N MET A 126 10.14 -14.25 5.44
CA MET A 126 10.10 -15.30 6.45
C MET A 126 9.91 -16.69 5.83
N ASP A 127 10.03 -17.76 6.65
CA ASP A 127 9.64 -19.09 6.22
C ASP A 127 8.10 -19.16 6.06
N GLN A 128 7.64 -19.83 5.01
CA GLN A 128 6.19 -19.95 4.74
C GLN A 128 5.45 -20.64 5.91
N ARG A 129 6.12 -21.54 6.64
CA ARG A 129 5.56 -22.21 7.84
C ARG A 129 5.29 -21.23 9.00
N ASP A 130 5.98 -20.08 9.05
CA ASP A 130 5.83 -19.09 10.12
C ASP A 130 4.69 -18.10 9.82
N LEU A 131 4.23 -18.05 8.58
CA LEU A 131 3.19 -17.14 8.13
C LEU A 131 1.89 -17.21 8.96
N PRO A 132 1.33 -18.38 9.33
CA PRO A 132 0.12 -18.44 10.14
C PRO A 132 0.29 -17.79 11.52
N GLY A 133 1.47 -17.97 12.14
CA GLY A 133 1.81 -17.31 13.41
C GLY A 133 1.94 -15.80 13.26
N PHE A 134 2.51 -15.34 12.15
CA PHE A 134 2.65 -13.92 11.85
C PHE A 134 1.27 -13.27 11.63
N ILE A 135 0.36 -13.90 10.86
CA ILE A 135 -1.00 -13.41 10.64
C ILE A 135 -1.71 -13.21 11.98
N ARG A 136 -1.71 -14.22 12.85
CA ARG A 136 -2.36 -14.10 14.18
C ARG A 136 -1.80 -12.94 15.01
N ARG A 137 -0.48 -12.74 15.01
CA ARG A 137 0.14 -11.60 15.74
C ARG A 137 -0.23 -10.26 15.11
N TYR A 138 -0.21 -10.17 13.79
CA TYR A 138 -0.50 -8.93 13.08
C TYR A 138 -1.92 -8.42 13.33
N PHE A 139 -2.89 -9.33 13.39
CA PHE A 139 -4.29 -8.99 13.64
C PHE A 139 -4.72 -9.10 15.11
N SER A 140 -3.80 -9.34 16.06
CA SER A 140 -4.13 -9.62 17.46
C SER A 140 -4.86 -8.49 18.21
N THR A 141 -4.81 -7.27 17.71
CA THR A 141 -5.51 -6.11 18.29
C THR A 141 -6.97 -5.99 17.84
N TYR A 142 -7.37 -6.75 16.83
CA TYR A 142 -8.73 -6.77 16.33
C TYR A 142 -9.54 -7.88 17.02
N ARG A 143 -10.85 -7.63 17.20
CA ARG A 143 -11.77 -8.67 17.68
C ARG A 143 -12.16 -9.57 16.52
N GLY A 144 -12.03 -10.87 16.70
CA GLY A 144 -12.31 -11.86 15.66
C GLY A 144 -11.10 -12.20 14.79
N ASP A 145 -11.29 -13.17 13.92
CA ASP A 145 -10.26 -13.66 13.02
C ASP A 145 -10.13 -12.77 11.76
N PRO A 146 -8.93 -12.64 11.20
CA PRO A 146 -8.75 -11.91 9.95
C PRO A 146 -9.49 -12.60 8.80
N VAL A 147 -10.12 -11.82 7.96
CA VAL A 147 -10.88 -12.30 6.81
C VAL A 147 -9.93 -12.48 5.63
N LYS A 148 -9.91 -13.69 5.06
CA LYS A 148 -9.17 -13.93 3.81
C LYS A 148 -9.84 -13.18 2.67
N ALA A 149 -9.07 -12.40 1.92
CA ALA A 149 -9.56 -11.50 0.89
C ALA A 149 -8.85 -11.71 -0.46
N PRO A 150 -9.47 -11.39 -1.58
CA PRO A 150 -8.78 -11.27 -2.85
C PRO A 150 -7.85 -10.06 -2.84
N ILE A 151 -6.81 -10.08 -3.67
CA ILE A 151 -5.84 -8.97 -3.74
C ILE A 151 -6.49 -7.68 -4.24
N GLU A 152 -7.55 -7.78 -5.03
CA GLU A 152 -8.32 -6.66 -5.53
C GLU A 152 -8.92 -5.85 -4.38
N LEU A 153 -9.50 -6.52 -3.37
CA LEU A 153 -10.01 -5.84 -2.17
C LEU A 153 -8.89 -5.13 -1.39
N ALA A 154 -7.74 -5.78 -1.23
CA ALA A 154 -6.59 -5.16 -0.56
C ALA A 154 -6.11 -3.90 -1.30
N ARG A 155 -6.04 -3.97 -2.63
CA ARG A 155 -5.71 -2.83 -3.48
C ARG A 155 -6.70 -1.68 -3.32
N GLU A 156 -7.98 -2.00 -3.39
CA GLU A 156 -9.06 -1.02 -3.20
C GLU A 156 -8.95 -0.31 -1.85
N ILE A 157 -8.85 -1.08 -0.76
CA ILE A 157 -8.73 -0.50 0.58
C ILE A 157 -7.49 0.38 0.70
N VAL A 158 -6.32 -0.13 0.31
CA VAL A 158 -5.06 0.56 0.56
C VAL A 158 -4.82 1.68 -0.45
N LEU A 159 -4.83 1.38 -1.75
CA LEU A 159 -4.52 2.38 -2.78
C LEU A 159 -5.66 3.38 -2.95
N GLY A 160 -6.90 2.93 -2.83
CA GLY A 160 -8.07 3.80 -2.84
C GLY A 160 -8.09 4.77 -1.66
N SER A 161 -7.76 4.30 -0.43
CA SER A 161 -7.63 5.20 0.72
C SER A 161 -6.51 6.23 0.56
N VAL A 162 -5.38 5.84 -0.05
CA VAL A 162 -4.29 6.80 -0.40
C VAL A 162 -4.79 7.85 -1.39
N GLN A 163 -5.49 7.43 -2.44
CA GLN A 163 -6.04 8.38 -3.43
C GLN A 163 -7.06 9.32 -2.79
N TYR A 164 -7.95 8.79 -1.97
CA TYR A 164 -8.94 9.58 -1.23
C TYR A 164 -8.28 10.60 -0.31
N ALA A 165 -7.33 10.17 0.53
CA ALA A 165 -6.61 11.05 1.45
C ALA A 165 -5.80 12.15 0.74
N ARG A 166 -5.21 11.86 -0.41
CA ARG A 166 -4.55 12.87 -1.26
C ARG A 166 -5.53 13.93 -1.74
N GLY A 167 -6.74 13.56 -2.09
CA GLY A 167 -7.82 14.52 -2.40
C GLY A 167 -8.16 15.43 -1.21
N LEU A 168 -7.96 14.96 0.02
CA LEU A 168 -8.13 15.74 1.24
C LEU A 168 -6.87 16.54 1.65
N GLY A 169 -5.73 16.29 0.98
CA GLY A 169 -4.45 16.96 1.21
C GLY A 169 -3.50 16.22 2.17
N PHE A 170 -3.62 14.90 2.26
CA PHE A 170 -2.75 14.05 3.07
C PHE A 170 -1.98 13.06 2.18
N ASP A 171 -0.70 12.93 2.47
CA ASP A 171 0.14 11.87 1.89
C ASP A 171 0.18 10.66 2.82
N PRO A 172 0.40 9.45 2.27
CA PRO A 172 0.55 8.25 3.07
C PRO A 172 1.81 8.31 3.95
N HIS A 173 1.83 7.47 5.00
CA HIS A 173 3.02 7.32 5.85
C HIS A 173 4.28 7.02 5.01
N PRO A 174 5.46 7.57 5.35
CA PRO A 174 6.70 7.38 4.59
C PRO A 174 7.06 5.91 4.31
N ASP A 175 6.80 5.00 5.25
CA ASP A 175 7.10 3.56 5.12
C ASP A 175 6.26 2.89 4.03
N PHE A 176 5.15 3.53 3.61
CA PHE A 176 4.32 3.03 2.52
C PHE A 176 5.09 2.91 1.21
N ALA A 177 6.05 3.81 0.96
CA ALA A 177 6.83 3.79 -0.29
C ALA A 177 7.58 2.46 -0.50
N ALA A 178 8.11 1.86 0.56
CA ALA A 178 8.80 0.56 0.50
C ALA A 178 7.83 -0.62 0.32
N ALA A 179 6.61 -0.52 0.85
CA ALA A 179 5.61 -1.58 0.83
C ALA A 179 4.68 -1.53 -0.39
N ALA A 180 4.53 -0.37 -1.03
CA ALA A 180 3.52 -0.13 -2.07
C ALA A 180 3.59 -1.11 -3.24
N GLY A 181 4.80 -1.46 -3.70
CA GLY A 181 5.00 -2.41 -4.80
C GLY A 181 4.48 -3.82 -4.52
N HIS A 182 4.29 -4.17 -3.25
CA HIS A 182 3.78 -5.49 -2.86
C HIS A 182 2.29 -5.68 -3.17
N LEU A 183 1.56 -4.58 -3.30
CA LEU A 183 0.16 -4.59 -3.75
C LEU A 183 0.04 -4.93 -5.24
N GLY A 184 1.06 -4.59 -6.05
CA GLY A 184 1.02 -4.74 -7.50
C GLY A 184 0.22 -3.64 -8.19
N SER A 185 -0.19 -3.91 -9.43
CA SER A 185 -0.90 -2.92 -10.27
C SER A 185 -2.33 -2.70 -9.81
N TRP A 186 -2.80 -1.44 -9.84
CA TRP A 186 -4.17 -1.06 -9.55
C TRP A 186 -4.64 0.00 -10.56
N THR A 187 -5.79 -0.21 -11.13
CA THR A 187 -6.37 0.63 -12.20
C THR A 187 -7.55 1.48 -11.74
N GLY A 188 -7.63 1.75 -10.41
CA GLY A 188 -8.74 2.51 -9.82
C GLY A 188 -9.12 3.82 -10.55
N PRO A 189 -10.17 4.51 -10.11
CA PRO A 189 -10.89 4.30 -8.86
C PRO A 189 -11.78 3.05 -8.90
N GLY A 190 -11.93 2.43 -7.74
CA GLY A 190 -12.72 1.23 -7.56
C GLY A 190 -14.17 1.51 -7.13
N THR A 191 -14.77 0.52 -6.49
CA THR A 191 -16.18 0.54 -6.08
C THR A 191 -16.40 0.94 -4.62
N ILE A 192 -15.32 1.17 -3.85
CA ILE A 192 -15.42 1.66 -2.47
C ILE A 192 -15.54 3.18 -2.45
N SER A 193 -16.61 3.68 -1.83
CA SER A 193 -16.73 5.09 -1.48
C SER A 193 -16.15 5.31 -0.08
N PHE A 194 -15.05 6.06 -0.02
CA PHE A 194 -14.32 6.35 1.21
C PHE A 194 -14.98 7.48 2.03
N GLY A 195 -14.55 7.61 3.29
CA GLY A 195 -15.21 8.45 4.26
C GLY A 195 -16.33 7.71 5.00
N LYS A 196 -16.64 8.10 6.23
CA LYS A 196 -17.77 7.51 6.95
C LYS A 196 -19.07 8.01 6.31
N ASP A 197 -19.85 7.08 5.77
CA ASP A 197 -21.09 7.39 5.04
C ASP A 197 -20.85 8.44 3.92
N GLY A 198 -19.69 8.37 3.26
CA GLY A 198 -19.28 9.27 2.18
C GLY A 198 -18.73 10.63 2.63
N LYS A 199 -18.58 10.89 3.92
CA LYS A 199 -18.05 12.13 4.48
C LYS A 199 -16.73 11.91 5.22
N PRO A 200 -15.71 12.78 5.04
CA PRO A 200 -14.48 12.66 5.78
C PRO A 200 -14.73 12.74 7.29
N LEU A 201 -14.34 11.69 8.02
CA LEU A 201 -14.36 11.66 9.48
C LEU A 201 -12.94 11.49 10.00
N TYR A 202 -12.40 12.52 10.61
CA TYR A 202 -11.12 12.44 11.29
C TYR A 202 -11.31 11.93 12.72
N VAL A 203 -10.81 10.73 12.99
CA VAL A 203 -10.73 10.16 14.34
C VAL A 203 -9.35 10.46 14.91
N ILE A 204 -9.30 11.19 16.04
CA ILE A 204 -8.04 11.62 16.65
C ILE A 204 -7.28 10.41 17.18
N GLY A 205 -6.12 10.15 16.59
CA GLY A 205 -5.20 9.10 17.03
C GLY A 205 -4.14 9.59 18.02
N PRO A 206 -3.49 8.68 18.75
CA PRO A 206 -2.54 9.03 19.81
C PRO A 206 -1.26 9.72 19.31
N HIS A 207 -0.91 9.53 18.04
CA HIS A 207 0.30 10.10 17.45
C HIS A 207 0.01 11.20 16.43
N ASP A 208 -1.24 11.60 16.30
CA ASP A 208 -1.66 12.62 15.34
C ASP A 208 -1.33 14.04 15.84
N ASN A 209 -1.27 15.00 14.89
CA ASN A 209 -1.32 16.44 15.20
C ASN A 209 -2.69 16.99 14.79
N PRO A 210 -3.69 16.96 15.67
CA PRO A 210 -5.08 17.31 15.33
C PRO A 210 -5.21 18.73 14.78
N ARG A 211 -4.44 19.68 15.31
CA ARG A 211 -4.47 21.09 14.83
C ARG A 211 -4.05 21.21 13.37
N SER A 212 -3.02 20.47 12.97
CA SER A 212 -2.52 20.47 11.59
C SER A 212 -3.52 19.80 10.67
N ILE A 213 -4.04 18.62 11.05
CA ILE A 213 -4.99 17.84 10.26
C ILE A 213 -6.28 18.65 10.03
N VAL A 214 -6.88 19.20 11.08
CA VAL A 214 -8.09 20.03 10.97
C VAL A 214 -7.87 21.27 10.12
N ARG A 215 -6.67 21.88 10.18
CA ARG A 215 -6.32 23.02 9.32
C ARG A 215 -6.30 22.60 7.84
N THR A 216 -5.71 21.45 7.52
CA THR A 216 -5.66 20.91 6.16
C THR A 216 -7.07 20.61 5.65
N LEU A 217 -7.92 19.94 6.44
CA LEU A 217 -9.30 19.66 6.08
C LEU A 217 -10.10 20.95 5.84
N LYS A 218 -9.99 21.93 6.73
CA LYS A 218 -10.66 23.24 6.54
C LYS A 218 -10.25 23.93 5.25
N ARG A 219 -9.00 23.80 4.86
CA ARG A 219 -8.48 24.43 3.64
C ARG A 219 -8.93 23.70 2.37
N ASN A 220 -8.90 22.37 2.37
CA ASN A 220 -9.09 21.57 1.16
C ASN A 220 -10.55 21.16 0.91
N VAL A 221 -11.31 20.89 1.97
CA VAL A 221 -12.74 20.47 1.83
C VAL A 221 -13.73 21.47 2.39
N GLY A 222 -13.25 22.47 3.12
CA GLY A 222 -14.12 23.52 3.68
C GLY A 222 -14.72 23.17 5.04
N ARG A 223 -15.15 24.22 5.78
CA ARG A 223 -15.80 24.06 7.08
C ARG A 223 -17.17 23.38 6.90
N GLY A 224 -17.47 22.42 7.79
CA GLY A 224 -18.73 21.69 7.77
C GLY A 224 -18.78 20.48 6.84
N ASN A 225 -17.78 20.32 5.96
CA ASN A 225 -17.71 19.19 5.02
C ASN A 225 -16.87 18.02 5.56
N PHE A 226 -16.51 18.04 6.81
CA PHE A 226 -15.83 16.94 7.51
C PHE A 226 -16.25 16.92 8.98
N GLU A 227 -16.04 15.78 9.64
CA GLU A 227 -16.28 15.59 11.06
C GLU A 227 -14.99 15.26 11.80
N VAL A 228 -14.97 15.50 13.10
CA VAL A 228 -13.86 15.19 14.00
C VAL A 228 -14.39 14.47 15.20
N LEU A 229 -13.84 13.31 15.49
CA LEU A 229 -14.19 12.49 16.66
C LEU A 229 -12.96 12.39 17.57
N ALA A 230 -13.11 12.84 18.82
CA ALA A 230 -12.16 12.54 19.88
C ALA A 230 -12.62 11.26 20.57
N ILE A 231 -11.77 10.23 20.60
CA ILE A 231 -12.02 9.06 21.42
C ILE A 231 -11.70 9.49 22.85
N GLY A 232 -12.72 9.58 23.71
CA GLY A 232 -12.52 9.82 25.13
C GLY A 232 -11.67 8.70 25.72
N GLY A 233 -10.56 9.07 26.40
CA GLY A 233 -9.75 8.15 27.18
C GLY A 233 -10.48 7.65 28.41
#